data_812b97f100abf3c05edd4b4e761c09c7
#
_entry.id   812b97f100abf3c05edd4b4e761c09c7
#
_cell.length_a   1.000
_cell.length_b   1.000
_cell.length_c   1.000
_cell.angle_alpha   90.00
_cell.angle_beta   90.00
_cell.angle_gamma   90.00
#
_symmetry.space_group_name_H-M   'P 1'
#
loop_
_entity.id
_entity.type
_entity.pdbx_description
1 polymer ?
#
loop_
_entity_poly.entity_id
_entity_poly.type
_entity_poly.pdbx_seq_one_letter_code
_entity_poly.pdbx_strand_id
1 'polypeptide(L)'
;AKFHAFLPLLPKEEVIRQIKMNDETNRHYLGEAYKTVGFFSPEMGYSQELPGIVESLGYKWMILDEISAFGEPEKVDHTKIYKIKDTNVNAFFRERRISNLIMSAVVRSPETLKDAMKEDLKSDRYLITAMDGETFGHHRPGLEKMLFKIFETPEFNLVTISELYKYYNNVVEITPVKSTWASSKQDIDRGIQFLSWNDPSNIIHTWQWELIHLVEKAVNDHNDKSPKSDEARRKMDRALASDHLWWASAKPWWSVEMIEDGAFRLLDTIRSVPNISTNDLTKASKLYENIVSTAFEWQRSGKIYQMMQEQNSILRIPFLERT
;
A
#
# COMPACT_ATOMS: atom_id res chain seq x y z
N ALA A 1 -2.68 -6.04 6.01
CA ALA A 1 -4.02 -5.66 6.47
C ALA A 1 -5.09 -6.46 5.73
N LYS A 2 -6.18 -6.81 6.41
CA LYS A 2 -7.20 -7.71 5.83
C LYS A 2 -7.95 -7.11 4.65
N PHE A 3 -8.28 -5.83 4.73
CA PHE A 3 -9.10 -5.14 3.74
C PHE A 3 -8.32 -4.07 2.97
N HIS A 4 -7.03 -4.23 2.80
CA HIS A 4 -6.18 -3.30 2.07
C HIS A 4 -6.26 -1.84 2.58
N ALA A 5 -6.45 -1.67 3.88
CA ALA A 5 -6.49 -0.35 4.50
C ALA A 5 -5.12 0.35 4.42
N PHE A 6 -5.08 1.65 4.17
CA PHE A 6 -3.85 2.42 4.08
C PHE A 6 -3.30 2.76 5.47
N LEU A 7 -2.54 1.84 6.04
CA LEU A 7 -2.11 1.85 7.43
C LEU A 7 -1.43 3.15 7.92
N PRO A 8 -0.57 3.83 7.12
CA PRO A 8 0.13 5.04 7.59
C PRO A 8 -0.76 6.20 8.02
N LEU A 9 -2.04 6.20 7.63
CA LEU A 9 -2.98 7.28 7.91
C LEU A 9 -4.09 6.88 8.90
N LEU A 10 -4.06 5.65 9.41
CA LEU A 10 -5.04 5.16 10.37
C LEU A 10 -4.53 5.29 11.82
N PRO A 11 -5.44 5.45 12.80
CA PRO A 11 -5.12 5.34 14.20
C PRO A 11 -4.47 3.99 14.55
N LYS A 12 -3.57 4.00 15.53
CA LYS A 12 -2.81 2.82 15.95
C LYS A 12 -3.68 1.60 16.23
N GLU A 13 -4.81 1.79 16.88
CA GLU A 13 -5.75 0.74 17.25
C GLU A 13 -6.34 0.05 16.01
N GLU A 14 -6.66 0.84 14.98
CA GLU A 14 -7.15 0.34 13.70
C GLU A 14 -6.07 -0.40 12.92
N VAL A 15 -4.83 0.12 12.92
CA VAL A 15 -3.68 -0.57 12.33
C VAL A 15 -3.50 -1.95 12.95
N ILE A 16 -3.45 -2.03 14.29
CA ILE A 16 -3.33 -3.29 15.03
C ILE A 16 -4.47 -4.24 14.67
N ARG A 17 -5.70 -3.73 14.63
CA ARG A 17 -6.89 -4.53 14.31
C ARG A 17 -6.82 -5.10 12.90
N GLN A 18 -6.51 -4.29 11.90
CA GLN A 18 -6.40 -4.72 10.49
C GLN A 18 -5.31 -5.79 10.31
N ILE A 19 -4.18 -5.67 11.01
CA ILE A 19 -3.11 -6.66 10.97
C ILE A 19 -3.56 -7.97 11.63
N LYS A 20 -4.15 -7.93 12.82
CA LYS A 20 -4.63 -9.13 13.53
C LYS A 20 -5.67 -9.88 12.72
N MET A 21 -6.65 -9.19 12.14
CA MET A 21 -7.65 -9.83 11.28
C MET A 21 -7.02 -10.51 10.06
N ASN A 22 -5.95 -9.95 9.50
CA ASN A 22 -5.21 -10.58 8.42
C ASN A 22 -4.51 -11.86 8.90
N ASP A 23 -3.85 -11.83 10.05
CA ASP A 23 -3.21 -12.98 10.66
C ASP A 23 -4.21 -14.11 10.94
N GLU A 24 -5.36 -13.78 11.52
CA GLU A 24 -6.43 -14.74 11.77
C GLU A 24 -6.92 -15.38 10.46
N THR A 25 -7.09 -14.56 9.41
CA THR A 25 -7.50 -15.04 8.09
C THR A 25 -6.45 -15.99 7.50
N ASN A 26 -5.19 -15.61 7.54
CA ASN A 26 -4.10 -16.43 7.02
C ASN A 26 -3.95 -17.76 7.80
N ARG A 27 -4.07 -17.71 9.13
CA ARG A 27 -4.07 -18.93 9.97
C ARG A 27 -5.25 -19.85 9.63
N HIS A 28 -6.42 -19.28 9.37
CA HIS A 28 -7.60 -20.05 9.01
C HIS A 28 -7.41 -20.83 7.70
N TYR A 29 -6.88 -20.16 6.66
CA TYR A 29 -6.74 -20.76 5.32
C TYR A 29 -5.45 -21.56 5.13
N LEU A 30 -4.34 -21.15 5.74
CA LEU A 30 -3.02 -21.73 5.53
C LEU A 30 -2.60 -22.66 6.69
N GLY A 31 -3.33 -22.69 7.80
CA GLY A 31 -3.06 -23.55 8.94
C GLY A 31 -1.64 -23.39 9.48
N GLU A 32 -0.99 -24.50 9.78
CA GLU A 32 0.37 -24.55 10.33
C GLU A 32 1.47 -24.05 9.38
N ALA A 33 1.18 -23.97 8.08
CA ALA A 33 2.12 -23.42 7.11
C ALA A 33 2.33 -21.91 7.29
N TYR A 34 1.34 -21.20 7.86
CA TYR A 34 1.45 -19.78 8.12
C TYR A 34 2.25 -19.49 9.38
N LYS A 35 3.29 -18.68 9.24
CA LYS A 35 4.09 -18.17 10.36
C LYS A 35 4.22 -16.67 10.25
N THR A 36 3.88 -15.97 11.32
CA THR A 36 4.04 -14.51 11.44
C THR A 36 5.53 -14.17 11.61
N VAL A 37 6.20 -13.85 10.52
CA VAL A 37 7.63 -13.50 10.54
C VAL A 37 7.88 -12.17 9.85
N GLY A 38 7.39 -12.01 8.61
CA GLY A 38 7.60 -10.82 7.80
C GLY A 38 6.31 -10.05 7.56
N PHE A 39 6.44 -8.74 7.42
CA PHE A 39 5.31 -7.85 7.20
C PHE A 39 5.43 -7.12 5.87
N PHE A 40 4.35 -7.13 5.10
CA PHE A 40 4.16 -6.33 3.90
C PHE A 40 2.98 -5.39 4.13
N SER A 41 3.24 -4.09 4.17
CA SER A 41 2.17 -3.09 4.29
C SER A 41 1.43 -2.92 2.97
N PRO A 42 0.09 -2.77 2.97
CA PRO A 42 -0.62 -2.36 1.76
C PRO A 42 0.06 -1.14 1.13
N GLU A 43 0.23 -1.17 -0.20
CA GLU A 43 0.88 -0.11 -0.99
C GLU A 43 2.35 0.18 -0.58
N MET A 44 2.98 -0.72 0.17
CA MET A 44 4.25 -0.46 0.86
C MET A 44 4.23 0.83 1.68
N GLY A 45 3.04 1.21 2.17
CA GLY A 45 2.86 2.39 2.99
C GLY A 45 3.66 2.31 4.28
N TYR A 46 4.50 3.32 4.52
CA TYR A 46 5.36 3.40 5.68
C TYR A 46 5.15 4.69 6.46
N SER A 47 5.02 4.58 7.78
CA SER A 47 5.11 5.65 8.77
C SER A 47 6.07 5.26 9.90
N GLN A 48 6.56 6.23 10.65
CA GLN A 48 7.53 5.99 11.75
C GLN A 48 6.95 5.14 12.87
N GLU A 49 5.63 5.15 13.07
CA GLU A 49 4.94 4.39 14.12
C GLU A 49 4.77 2.91 13.76
N LEU A 50 4.71 2.60 12.45
CA LEU A 50 4.40 1.26 11.95
C LEU A 50 5.39 0.18 12.40
N PRO A 51 6.72 0.39 12.40
CA PRO A 51 7.68 -0.62 12.87
C PRO A 51 7.45 -1.06 14.31
N GLY A 52 7.20 -0.14 15.23
CA GLY A 52 6.90 -0.48 16.63
C GLY A 52 5.59 -1.26 16.78
N ILE A 53 4.60 -0.98 15.94
CA ILE A 53 3.34 -1.73 15.93
C ILE A 53 3.58 -3.17 15.47
N VAL A 54 4.26 -3.37 14.33
CA VAL A 54 4.50 -4.71 13.79
C VAL A 54 5.44 -5.52 14.69
N GLU A 55 6.42 -4.89 15.34
CA GLU A 55 7.26 -5.51 16.37
C GLU A 55 6.40 -6.05 17.53
N SER A 56 5.47 -5.24 18.03
CA SER A 56 4.57 -5.63 19.12
C SER A 56 3.66 -6.81 18.77
N LEU A 57 3.44 -7.05 17.48
CA LEU A 57 2.69 -8.18 16.94
C LEU A 57 3.56 -9.40 16.57
N GLY A 58 4.87 -9.33 16.86
CA GLY A 58 5.80 -10.44 16.71
C GLY A 58 6.53 -10.54 15.37
N TYR A 59 6.31 -9.60 14.46
CA TYR A 59 7.04 -9.56 13.19
C TYR A 59 8.52 -9.21 13.41
N LYS A 60 9.38 -9.75 12.54
CA LYS A 60 10.84 -9.61 12.62
C LYS A 60 11.42 -8.70 11.55
N TRP A 61 10.74 -8.58 10.44
CA TRP A 61 11.17 -7.77 9.32
C TRP A 61 9.98 -7.23 8.52
N MET A 62 10.23 -6.16 7.77
CA MET A 62 9.29 -5.50 6.86
C MET A 62 9.90 -5.40 5.47
N ILE A 63 9.07 -5.52 4.43
CA ILE A 63 9.45 -5.10 3.07
C ILE A 63 8.98 -3.66 2.87
N LEU A 64 9.90 -2.80 2.45
CA LEU A 64 9.65 -1.40 2.11
C LEU A 64 10.08 -1.15 0.67
N ASP A 65 9.53 -0.12 0.05
CA ASP A 65 10.07 0.35 -1.23
C ASP A 65 11.44 1.03 -0.99
N GLU A 66 12.37 0.92 -1.92
CA GLU A 66 13.73 1.47 -1.75
C GLU A 66 13.76 2.99 -1.54
N ILE A 67 12.73 3.72 -2.01
CA ILE A 67 12.62 5.16 -1.77
C ILE A 67 12.46 5.48 -0.27
N SER A 68 11.92 4.53 0.51
CA SER A 68 11.79 4.68 1.96
C SER A 68 13.13 4.78 2.66
N ALA A 69 14.20 4.22 2.09
CA ALA A 69 15.50 4.19 2.75
C ALA A 69 16.07 5.60 2.94
N PHE A 70 16.12 6.40 1.87
CA PHE A 70 16.81 7.69 1.85
C PHE A 70 16.02 8.80 1.14
N GLY A 71 14.74 8.60 0.82
CA GLY A 71 13.91 9.56 0.10
C GLY A 71 14.14 9.61 -1.41
N GLU A 72 15.01 8.75 -1.94
CA GLU A 72 15.28 8.63 -3.37
C GLU A 72 15.63 7.18 -3.73
N PRO A 73 15.31 6.72 -4.96
CA PRO A 73 15.59 5.36 -5.39
C PRO A 73 17.10 5.13 -5.67
N GLU A 74 17.48 3.87 -5.87
CA GLU A 74 18.84 3.44 -6.26
C GLU A 74 19.96 3.79 -5.26
N LYS A 75 19.61 4.01 -3.96
CA LYS A 75 20.58 4.32 -2.90
C LYS A 75 20.77 3.17 -1.91
N VAL A 76 19.95 2.13 -2.00
CA VAL A 76 20.05 0.99 -1.10
C VAL A 76 21.23 0.10 -1.46
N ASP A 77 22.06 -0.19 -0.47
CA ASP A 77 23.14 -1.17 -0.61
C ASP A 77 22.59 -2.57 -0.24
N HIS A 78 22.24 -3.34 -1.25
CA HIS A 78 21.68 -4.68 -1.10
C HIS A 78 22.70 -5.76 -0.67
N THR A 79 23.89 -5.37 -0.21
CA THR A 79 24.83 -6.26 0.51
C THR A 79 24.65 -6.18 2.01
N LYS A 80 23.76 -5.29 2.50
CA LYS A 80 23.53 -5.02 3.94
C LYS A 80 22.11 -5.37 4.34
N ILE A 81 21.97 -5.67 5.63
CA ILE A 81 20.66 -5.77 6.30
C ILE A 81 20.45 -4.48 7.07
N TYR A 82 19.26 -3.90 6.94
CA TYR A 82 18.93 -2.64 7.59
C TYR A 82 18.06 -2.87 8.82
N LYS A 83 18.52 -2.44 9.99
CA LYS A 83 17.73 -2.46 11.22
C LYS A 83 17.05 -1.11 11.41
N ILE A 84 15.74 -1.08 11.56
CA ILE A 84 14.99 0.16 11.80
C ILE A 84 15.31 0.65 13.20
N LYS A 85 15.74 1.90 13.28
CA LYS A 85 16.14 2.55 14.55
C LYS A 85 15.05 2.44 15.61
N ASP A 86 15.44 2.29 16.86
CA ASP A 86 14.59 2.16 18.04
C ASP A 86 13.62 0.96 18.01
N THR A 87 13.89 -0.06 17.17
CA THR A 87 13.12 -1.32 17.08
C THR A 87 14.05 -2.52 16.91
N ASN A 88 13.49 -3.75 16.99
CA ASN A 88 14.17 -4.97 16.57
C ASN A 88 13.66 -5.50 15.20
N VAL A 89 13.02 -4.64 14.42
CA VAL A 89 12.51 -4.97 13.07
C VAL A 89 13.56 -4.59 12.04
N ASN A 90 13.86 -5.52 11.14
CA ASN A 90 14.70 -5.23 9.98
C ASN A 90 13.86 -4.76 8.80
N ALA A 91 14.40 -3.86 8.00
CA ALA A 91 13.85 -3.45 6.73
C ALA A 91 14.59 -4.16 5.59
N PHE A 92 13.83 -4.72 4.68
CA PHE A 92 14.29 -5.19 3.39
C PHE A 92 13.66 -4.35 2.31
N PHE A 93 14.46 -3.90 1.34
CA PHE A 93 13.98 -2.96 0.34
C PHE A 93 13.71 -3.64 -0.99
N ARG A 94 12.51 -3.37 -1.53
CA ARG A 94 12.13 -3.71 -2.89
C ARG A 94 13.02 -2.95 -3.88
N GLU A 95 13.62 -3.64 -4.81
CA GLU A 95 14.31 -3.03 -5.93
C GLU A 95 13.27 -2.60 -6.99
N ARG A 96 13.16 -1.30 -7.21
CA ARG A 96 12.12 -0.70 -8.05
C ARG A 96 12.26 -1.04 -9.53
N ARG A 97 13.47 -0.96 -10.04
CA ARG A 97 13.75 -1.10 -11.48
C ARG A 97 13.29 -2.45 -11.99
N ILE A 98 13.76 -3.54 -11.39
CA ILE A 98 13.40 -4.90 -11.82
C ILE A 98 11.91 -5.18 -11.53
N SER A 99 11.39 -4.76 -10.36
CA SER A 99 9.97 -4.90 -10.05
C SER A 99 9.09 -4.23 -11.09
N ASN A 100 9.43 -3.01 -11.51
CA ASN A 100 8.66 -2.27 -12.51
C ASN A 100 8.79 -2.87 -13.91
N LEU A 101 9.94 -3.41 -14.30
CA LEU A 101 10.12 -4.12 -15.57
C LEU A 101 9.26 -5.39 -15.64
N ILE A 102 9.09 -6.10 -14.52
CA ILE A 102 8.17 -7.24 -14.44
C ILE A 102 6.71 -6.76 -14.49
N MET A 103 6.31 -5.78 -13.69
CA MET A 103 4.95 -5.24 -13.65
C MET A 103 4.49 -4.70 -15.00
N SER A 104 5.36 -4.02 -15.73
CA SER A 104 5.09 -3.52 -17.09
C SER A 104 5.14 -4.60 -18.16
N ALA A 105 5.52 -5.82 -17.78
CA ALA A 105 5.73 -6.95 -18.68
C ALA A 105 6.77 -6.69 -19.80
N VAL A 106 7.75 -5.83 -19.56
CA VAL A 106 8.97 -5.72 -20.37
C VAL A 106 9.82 -6.96 -20.17
N VAL A 107 9.97 -7.42 -18.94
CA VAL A 107 10.57 -8.71 -18.57
C VAL A 107 9.50 -9.77 -18.57
N ARG A 108 9.63 -10.80 -19.45
CA ARG A 108 8.64 -11.87 -19.65
C ARG A 108 9.21 -13.28 -19.63
N SER A 109 10.51 -13.42 -19.41
CA SER A 109 11.18 -14.72 -19.36
C SER A 109 12.40 -14.67 -18.45
N PRO A 110 12.94 -15.82 -18.01
CA PRO A 110 14.20 -15.86 -17.27
C PRO A 110 15.36 -15.21 -18.02
N GLU A 111 15.42 -15.34 -19.35
CA GLU A 111 16.47 -14.75 -20.18
C GLU A 111 16.39 -13.24 -20.14
N THR A 112 15.20 -12.65 -20.35
CA THR A 112 15.02 -11.18 -20.28
C THR A 112 15.22 -10.66 -18.87
N LEU A 113 14.95 -11.46 -17.84
CA LEU A 113 15.25 -11.11 -16.45
C LEU A 113 16.78 -11.09 -16.22
N LYS A 114 17.52 -12.09 -16.70
CA LYS A 114 18.97 -12.11 -16.62
C LYS A 114 19.60 -10.92 -17.33
N ASP A 115 19.10 -10.59 -18.51
CA ASP A 115 19.59 -9.42 -19.26
C ASP A 115 19.35 -8.12 -18.48
N ALA A 116 18.16 -7.96 -17.89
CA ALA A 116 17.82 -6.80 -17.06
C ALA A 116 18.68 -6.72 -15.78
N MET A 117 19.12 -7.87 -15.25
CA MET A 117 19.94 -7.98 -14.04
C MET A 117 21.44 -8.11 -14.34
N LYS A 118 21.87 -7.97 -15.59
CA LYS A 118 23.26 -8.24 -16.00
C LYS A 118 24.33 -7.54 -15.14
N GLU A 119 24.08 -6.30 -14.74
CA GLU A 119 25.01 -5.58 -13.87
C GLU A 119 24.91 -6.05 -12.41
N ASP A 120 23.71 -6.38 -11.95
CA ASP A 120 23.47 -6.89 -10.59
C ASP A 120 24.18 -8.22 -10.37
N LEU A 121 24.21 -9.11 -11.38
CA LEU A 121 24.84 -10.42 -11.32
C LEU A 121 26.38 -10.36 -11.25
N LYS A 122 26.99 -9.20 -11.40
CA LYS A 122 28.46 -9.02 -11.25
C LYS A 122 28.90 -8.85 -9.80
N SER A 123 27.97 -8.69 -8.88
CA SER A 123 28.25 -8.43 -7.46
C SER A 123 27.48 -9.41 -6.57
N ASP A 124 28.06 -9.74 -5.41
CA ASP A 124 27.38 -10.55 -4.41
C ASP A 124 26.41 -9.67 -3.64
N ARG A 125 25.16 -9.61 -4.11
CA ARG A 125 24.05 -8.84 -3.53
C ARG A 125 22.74 -9.61 -3.62
N TYR A 126 21.83 -9.38 -2.68
CA TYR A 126 20.47 -9.85 -2.85
C TYR A 126 19.62 -8.86 -3.65
N LEU A 127 18.55 -9.34 -4.25
CA LEU A 127 17.58 -8.53 -4.95
C LEU A 127 16.17 -9.00 -4.54
N ILE A 128 15.34 -8.05 -4.12
CA ILE A 128 13.95 -8.31 -3.73
C ILE A 128 13.03 -7.62 -4.73
N THR A 129 12.23 -8.40 -5.43
CA THR A 129 11.13 -7.89 -6.24
C THR A 129 9.82 -8.00 -5.46
N ALA A 130 8.98 -7.00 -5.55
CA ALA A 130 7.66 -7.02 -4.96
C ALA A 130 6.67 -6.25 -5.83
N MET A 131 5.46 -6.79 -5.97
CA MET A 131 4.39 -6.28 -6.82
C MET A 131 3.07 -6.90 -6.43
N ASP A 132 1.97 -6.41 -7.02
CA ASP A 132 0.66 -7.02 -6.86
C ASP A 132 0.64 -8.45 -7.38
N GLY A 133 0.01 -9.36 -6.65
CA GLY A 133 -0.14 -10.76 -7.06
C GLY A 133 -0.89 -10.91 -8.37
N GLU A 134 -1.82 -10.00 -8.63
CA GLU A 134 -2.60 -9.90 -9.87
C GLU A 134 -1.75 -9.61 -11.10
N THR A 135 -0.52 -9.15 -10.94
CA THR A 135 0.45 -8.99 -12.04
C THR A 135 0.64 -10.30 -12.79
N PHE A 136 0.64 -11.43 -12.06
CA PHE A 136 0.83 -12.76 -12.63
C PHE A 136 -0.50 -13.40 -13.01
N GLY A 137 -0.94 -13.18 -14.25
CA GLY A 137 -2.10 -13.81 -14.86
C GLY A 137 -3.32 -12.91 -15.02
N HIS A 138 -3.65 -12.03 -14.07
CA HIS A 138 -4.80 -11.12 -14.18
C HIS A 138 -4.43 -9.86 -14.97
N HIS A 139 -3.53 -9.03 -14.46
CA HIS A 139 -3.12 -7.79 -15.15
C HIS A 139 -2.26 -8.07 -16.38
N ARG A 140 -1.48 -9.16 -16.37
CA ARG A 140 -0.56 -9.55 -17.44
C ARG A 140 -0.74 -11.03 -17.78
N PRO A 141 -1.75 -11.38 -18.61
CA PRO A 141 -1.97 -12.77 -19.00
C PRO A 141 -0.69 -13.41 -19.59
N GLY A 142 -0.35 -14.59 -19.11
CA GLY A 142 0.83 -15.35 -19.50
C GLY A 142 2.08 -15.07 -18.66
N LEU A 143 2.09 -14.03 -17.82
CA LEU A 143 3.25 -13.72 -16.98
C LEU A 143 3.42 -14.74 -15.82
N GLU A 144 2.35 -15.43 -15.43
CA GLU A 144 2.41 -16.56 -14.49
C GLU A 144 3.36 -17.67 -14.96
N LYS A 145 3.47 -17.90 -16.26
CA LYS A 145 4.38 -18.88 -16.85
C LYS A 145 5.86 -18.50 -16.64
N MET A 146 6.14 -17.19 -16.67
CA MET A 146 7.47 -16.68 -16.34
C MET A 146 7.84 -16.99 -14.89
N LEU A 147 6.90 -16.80 -13.94
CA LEU A 147 7.14 -17.09 -12.53
C LEU A 147 7.54 -18.55 -12.32
N PHE A 148 6.81 -19.50 -12.90
CA PHE A 148 7.16 -20.91 -12.84
C PHE A 148 8.55 -21.19 -13.43
N LYS A 149 8.87 -20.62 -14.58
CA LYS A 149 10.19 -20.80 -15.20
C LYS A 149 11.32 -20.21 -14.36
N ILE A 150 11.10 -19.12 -13.63
CA ILE A 150 12.12 -18.57 -12.71
C ILE A 150 12.45 -19.60 -11.62
N PHE A 151 11.45 -20.28 -11.05
CA PHE A 151 11.66 -21.34 -10.05
C PHE A 151 12.40 -22.57 -10.63
N GLU A 152 12.30 -22.81 -11.93
CA GLU A 152 12.96 -23.91 -12.62
C GLU A 152 14.36 -23.53 -13.16
N THR A 153 14.78 -22.28 -13.05
CA THR A 153 16.03 -21.76 -13.62
C THR A 153 17.17 -21.91 -12.60
N PRO A 154 18.14 -22.84 -12.79
CA PRO A 154 19.15 -23.16 -11.78
C PRO A 154 20.12 -22.00 -11.46
N GLU A 155 20.23 -21.03 -12.36
CA GLU A 155 21.14 -19.89 -12.20
C GLU A 155 20.62 -18.85 -11.22
N PHE A 156 19.35 -18.90 -10.83
CA PHE A 156 18.79 -18.06 -9.79
C PHE A 156 18.85 -18.78 -8.44
N ASN A 157 19.61 -18.23 -7.51
CA ASN A 157 19.58 -18.68 -6.11
C ASN A 157 18.39 -18.06 -5.40
N LEU A 158 17.23 -18.70 -5.50
CA LEU A 158 15.98 -18.23 -4.88
C LEU A 158 15.95 -18.63 -3.41
N VAL A 159 15.79 -17.65 -2.54
CA VAL A 159 15.72 -17.83 -1.09
C VAL A 159 14.55 -17.07 -0.50
N THR A 160 14.09 -17.48 0.66
CA THR A 160 13.15 -16.67 1.45
C THR A 160 13.87 -15.46 2.05
N ILE A 161 13.14 -14.38 2.33
CA ILE A 161 13.72 -13.19 2.98
C ILE A 161 14.39 -13.56 4.31
N SER A 162 13.79 -14.48 5.08
CA SER A 162 14.37 -14.94 6.33
C SER A 162 15.69 -15.73 6.15
N GLU A 163 15.95 -16.28 4.99
CA GLU A 163 17.21 -16.96 4.69
C GLU A 163 18.32 -15.99 4.34
N LEU A 164 18.04 -14.75 3.97
CA LEU A 164 19.05 -13.74 3.70
C LEU A 164 20.02 -13.55 4.87
N TYR A 165 19.58 -13.77 6.11
CA TYR A 165 20.44 -13.73 7.29
C TYR A 165 21.55 -14.81 7.31
N LYS A 166 21.46 -15.84 6.46
CA LYS A 166 22.52 -16.84 6.31
C LYS A 166 23.65 -16.35 5.39
N TYR A 167 23.34 -15.41 4.50
CA TYR A 167 24.26 -14.90 3.49
C TYR A 167 24.83 -13.52 3.83
N TYR A 168 24.02 -12.69 4.52
CA TYR A 168 24.39 -11.31 4.83
C TYR A 168 24.31 -11.07 6.33
N ASN A 169 25.42 -10.62 6.93
CA ASN A 169 25.55 -10.37 8.36
C ASN A 169 25.93 -8.93 8.71
N ASN A 170 26.17 -8.09 7.70
CA ASN A 170 26.46 -6.66 7.91
C ASN A 170 25.13 -5.92 8.15
N VAL A 171 24.84 -5.67 9.43
CA VAL A 171 23.61 -4.97 9.85
C VAL A 171 23.94 -3.51 10.13
N VAL A 172 23.22 -2.61 9.48
CA VAL A 172 23.33 -1.16 9.68
C VAL A 172 22.00 -0.58 10.16
N GLU A 173 22.07 0.44 11.01
CA GLU A 173 20.85 1.12 11.46
C GLU A 173 20.36 2.11 10.41
N ILE A 174 19.03 2.23 10.29
CA ILE A 174 18.37 3.16 9.36
C ILE A 174 17.13 3.77 9.99
N THR A 175 16.81 5.01 9.61
CA THR A 175 15.53 5.68 9.89
C THR A 175 14.82 5.94 8.56
N PRO A 176 13.97 5.01 8.10
CA PRO A 176 13.29 5.20 6.83
C PRO A 176 12.36 6.43 6.83
N VAL A 177 12.16 7.03 5.67
CA VAL A 177 11.25 8.16 5.50
C VAL A 177 9.83 7.70 5.17
N LYS A 178 8.83 8.48 5.56
CA LYS A 178 7.41 8.23 5.19
C LYS A 178 7.28 8.16 3.67
N SER A 179 6.71 7.09 3.16
CA SER A 179 6.59 6.86 1.71
C SER A 179 5.67 5.68 1.38
N THR A 180 5.43 5.50 0.09
CA THR A 180 4.84 4.31 -0.53
C THR A 180 5.65 3.93 -1.75
N TRP A 181 5.35 2.83 -2.40
CA TRP A 181 5.94 2.51 -3.71
C TRP A 181 5.51 3.48 -4.84
N ALA A 182 4.42 4.26 -4.63
CA ALA A 182 3.96 5.30 -5.55
C ALA A 182 4.60 6.68 -5.29
N SER A 183 5.35 6.85 -4.20
CA SER A 183 5.99 8.13 -3.87
C SER A 183 7.14 8.44 -4.83
N SER A 184 7.29 9.72 -5.17
CA SER A 184 8.47 10.27 -5.83
C SER A 184 9.35 11.03 -4.83
N LYS A 185 10.62 11.26 -5.23
CA LYS A 185 11.51 12.12 -4.43
C LYS A 185 10.90 13.52 -4.22
N GLN A 186 10.27 14.08 -5.25
CA GLN A 186 9.64 15.40 -5.18
C GLN A 186 8.48 15.44 -4.16
N ASP A 187 7.68 14.37 -4.09
CA ASP A 187 6.57 14.27 -3.14
C ASP A 187 7.11 14.20 -1.70
N ILE A 188 8.19 13.44 -1.49
CA ILE A 188 8.86 13.32 -0.17
C ILE A 188 9.46 14.68 0.25
N ASP A 189 10.19 15.35 -0.64
CA ASP A 189 10.80 16.67 -0.36
C ASP A 189 9.73 17.72 -0.01
N ARG A 190 8.51 17.59 -0.54
CA ARG A 190 7.36 18.46 -0.27
C ARG A 190 6.51 18.02 0.93
N GLY A 191 6.79 16.86 1.53
CA GLY A 191 6.01 16.31 2.63
C GLY A 191 4.61 15.80 2.25
N ILE A 192 4.39 15.48 0.97
CA ILE A 192 3.10 15.04 0.41
C ILE A 192 3.18 13.64 -0.22
N GLN A 193 3.97 12.77 0.35
CA GLN A 193 4.33 11.46 -0.18
C GLN A 193 3.15 10.46 -0.37
N PHE A 194 1.98 10.77 0.16
CA PHE A 194 0.79 9.91 0.09
C PHE A 194 -0.28 10.43 -0.88
N LEU A 195 0.11 11.11 -1.95
CA LEU A 195 -0.80 11.82 -2.87
C LEU A 195 -1.92 10.96 -3.46
N SER A 196 -1.67 9.65 -3.68
CA SER A 196 -2.71 8.76 -4.22
C SER A 196 -3.81 8.44 -3.21
N TRP A 197 -3.59 8.68 -1.91
CA TRP A 197 -4.56 8.39 -0.84
C TRP A 197 -4.95 9.61 -0.02
N ASN A 198 -4.12 10.64 -0.01
CA ASN A 198 -4.36 11.88 0.74
C ASN A 198 -3.65 13.05 0.07
N ASP A 199 -4.21 13.53 -1.03
CA ASP A 199 -3.74 14.75 -1.71
C ASP A 199 -4.41 15.97 -1.08
N PRO A 200 -3.65 16.89 -0.44
CA PRO A 200 -4.21 18.06 0.20
C PRO A 200 -4.88 19.03 -0.80
N SER A 201 -4.60 18.92 -2.09
CA SER A 201 -5.24 19.70 -3.14
C SER A 201 -6.52 19.08 -3.69
N ASN A 202 -6.83 17.83 -3.30
CA ASN A 202 -7.98 17.08 -3.77
C ASN A 202 -9.11 17.14 -2.75
N ILE A 203 -10.13 17.96 -3.05
CA ILE A 203 -11.28 18.13 -2.16
C ILE A 203 -12.07 16.83 -1.91
N ILE A 204 -12.08 15.88 -2.85
CA ILE A 204 -12.73 14.57 -2.66
C ILE A 204 -11.99 13.79 -1.58
N HIS A 205 -10.65 13.75 -1.60
CA HIS A 205 -9.85 13.12 -0.54
C HIS A 205 -10.13 13.78 0.83
N THR A 206 -10.22 15.10 0.89
CA THR A 206 -10.57 15.82 2.12
C THR A 206 -11.88 15.31 2.71
N TRP A 207 -12.94 15.23 1.90
CA TRP A 207 -14.25 14.76 2.36
C TRP A 207 -14.28 13.26 2.66
N GLN A 208 -13.52 12.44 1.91
CA GLN A 208 -13.39 11.01 2.20
C GLN A 208 -12.74 10.80 3.58
N TRP A 209 -11.66 11.52 3.89
CA TRP A 209 -11.03 11.45 5.21
C TRP A 209 -11.91 12.02 6.33
N GLU A 210 -12.62 13.11 6.09
CA GLU A 210 -13.60 13.61 7.06
C GLU A 210 -14.69 12.58 7.37
N LEU A 211 -15.18 11.88 6.34
CA LEU A 211 -16.18 10.82 6.52
C LEU A 211 -15.60 9.60 7.24
N ILE A 212 -14.38 9.18 6.91
CA ILE A 212 -13.66 8.10 7.62
C ILE A 212 -13.55 8.44 9.11
N HIS A 213 -13.04 9.62 9.46
CA HIS A 213 -12.87 10.01 10.86
C HIS A 213 -14.20 10.14 11.61
N LEU A 214 -15.25 10.61 10.93
CA LEU A 214 -16.59 10.65 11.52
C LEU A 214 -17.12 9.24 11.85
N VAL A 215 -16.93 8.30 10.93
CA VAL A 215 -17.32 6.89 11.10
C VAL A 215 -16.48 6.23 12.20
N GLU A 216 -15.18 6.38 12.20
CA GLU A 216 -14.29 5.86 13.25
C GLU A 216 -14.70 6.33 14.62
N LYS A 217 -14.94 7.64 14.77
CA LYS A 217 -15.41 8.23 16.01
C LYS A 217 -16.75 7.63 16.44
N ALA A 218 -17.72 7.61 15.54
CA ALA A 218 -19.07 7.11 15.85
C ALA A 218 -19.06 5.64 16.28
N VAL A 219 -18.33 4.77 15.57
CA VAL A 219 -18.23 3.34 15.89
C VAL A 219 -17.51 3.11 17.22
N ASN A 220 -16.47 3.89 17.53
CA ASN A 220 -15.72 3.73 18.77
C ASN A 220 -16.48 4.28 19.99
N ASP A 221 -17.15 5.43 19.87
CA ASP A 221 -17.91 6.05 20.96
C ASP A 221 -19.16 5.25 21.34
N HIS A 222 -19.74 4.49 20.40
CA HIS A 222 -20.99 3.71 20.61
C HIS A 222 -20.75 2.20 20.73
N ASN A 223 -19.56 1.78 21.11
CA ASN A 223 -19.23 0.37 21.28
C ASN A 223 -19.74 -0.17 22.63
N ASP A 224 -21.02 -0.50 22.69
CA ASP A 224 -21.70 -1.11 23.85
C ASP A 224 -21.62 -2.65 23.86
N LYS A 225 -20.84 -3.24 22.95
CA LYS A 225 -20.70 -4.69 22.73
C LYS A 225 -22.02 -5.40 22.40
N SER A 226 -23.00 -4.68 21.88
CA SER A 226 -24.23 -5.26 21.36
C SER A 226 -24.02 -5.86 19.96
N PRO A 227 -24.89 -6.78 19.51
CA PRO A 227 -24.83 -7.29 18.14
C PRO A 227 -24.86 -6.19 17.06
N LYS A 228 -25.52 -5.06 17.34
CA LYS A 228 -25.56 -3.90 16.44
C LYS A 228 -24.24 -3.15 16.39
N SER A 229 -23.61 -2.90 17.55
CA SER A 229 -22.29 -2.27 17.58
C SER A 229 -21.22 -3.17 16.94
N ASP A 230 -21.31 -4.49 17.11
CA ASP A 230 -20.46 -5.46 16.43
C ASP A 230 -20.67 -5.46 14.91
N GLU A 231 -21.91 -5.27 14.44
CA GLU A 231 -22.21 -5.12 13.01
C GLU A 231 -21.59 -3.84 12.44
N ALA A 232 -21.81 -2.71 13.10
CA ALA A 232 -21.22 -1.43 12.71
C ALA A 232 -19.68 -1.53 12.64
N ARG A 233 -19.07 -2.20 13.62
CA ARG A 233 -17.63 -2.46 13.65
C ARG A 233 -17.17 -3.28 12.45
N ARG A 234 -17.84 -4.38 12.11
CA ARG A 234 -17.52 -5.22 10.94
C ARG A 234 -17.70 -4.47 9.61
N LYS A 235 -18.69 -3.58 9.52
CA LYS A 235 -18.87 -2.71 8.35
C LYS A 235 -17.70 -1.73 8.22
N MET A 236 -17.32 -1.08 9.32
CA MET A 236 -16.17 -0.15 9.33
C MET A 236 -14.89 -0.85 8.92
N ASP A 237 -14.61 -2.06 9.42
CA ASP A 237 -13.42 -2.82 9.06
C ASP A 237 -13.26 -2.95 7.53
N ARG A 238 -14.37 -3.12 6.81
CA ARG A 238 -14.40 -3.22 5.33
C ARG A 238 -14.37 -1.86 4.65
N ALA A 239 -15.06 -0.87 5.23
CA ALA A 239 -15.14 0.47 4.67
C ALA A 239 -13.81 1.24 4.73
N LEU A 240 -12.86 0.80 5.57
CA LEU A 240 -11.49 1.33 5.64
C LEU A 240 -10.58 0.83 4.50
N ALA A 241 -11.08 0.02 3.55
CA ALA A 241 -10.33 -0.32 2.34
C ALA A 241 -9.90 0.95 1.60
N SER A 242 -8.65 1.00 1.14
CA SER A 242 -8.08 2.23 0.59
C SER A 242 -8.35 2.47 -0.91
N ASP A 243 -8.99 1.50 -1.57
CA ASP A 243 -9.23 1.54 -3.00
C ASP A 243 -9.98 2.79 -3.46
N HIS A 244 -11.04 3.18 -2.74
CA HIS A 244 -11.85 4.36 -3.10
C HIS A 244 -11.08 5.68 -3.01
N LEU A 245 -10.05 5.76 -2.15
CA LEU A 245 -9.14 6.90 -2.10
C LEU A 245 -8.25 6.91 -3.34
N TRP A 246 -7.64 5.78 -3.65
CA TRP A 246 -6.76 5.62 -4.80
C TRP A 246 -7.48 5.92 -6.13
N TRP A 247 -8.72 5.41 -6.30
CA TRP A 247 -9.56 5.69 -7.46
C TRP A 247 -10.02 7.16 -7.55
N ALA A 248 -9.97 7.92 -6.46
CA ALA A 248 -10.28 9.36 -6.44
C ALA A 248 -9.06 10.25 -6.74
N SER A 249 -7.86 9.66 -6.86
CA SER A 249 -6.61 10.43 -6.97
C SER A 249 -6.42 11.11 -8.33
N ALA A 250 -6.99 10.56 -9.42
CA ALA A 250 -6.68 10.92 -10.80
C ALA A 250 -5.16 10.81 -11.14
N LYS A 251 -4.43 9.91 -10.43
CA LYS A 251 -2.97 9.77 -10.54
C LYS A 251 -2.54 8.31 -10.75
N PRO A 252 -2.69 7.72 -11.90
CA PRO A 252 -3.48 8.14 -13.09
C PRO A 252 -4.92 7.60 -13.09
N TRP A 253 -5.38 7.00 -12.00
CA TRP A 253 -6.60 6.21 -11.94
C TRP A 253 -7.80 7.03 -11.46
N TRP A 254 -8.96 6.75 -12.06
CA TRP A 254 -10.21 7.38 -11.71
C TRP A 254 -11.38 6.44 -11.97
N SER A 255 -12.28 6.32 -11.00
CA SER A 255 -13.55 5.61 -11.16
C SER A 255 -14.61 6.19 -10.24
N VAL A 256 -15.65 6.78 -10.83
CA VAL A 256 -16.79 7.31 -10.05
C VAL A 256 -17.48 6.19 -9.28
N GLU A 257 -17.60 5.00 -9.88
CA GLU A 257 -18.21 3.84 -9.23
C GLU A 257 -17.45 3.43 -7.97
N MET A 258 -16.13 3.33 -8.03
CA MET A 258 -15.31 2.96 -6.87
C MET A 258 -15.29 4.04 -5.79
N ILE A 259 -15.34 5.32 -6.19
CA ILE A 259 -15.44 6.45 -5.25
C ILE A 259 -16.78 6.41 -4.52
N GLU A 260 -17.86 6.18 -5.25
CA GLU A 260 -19.21 6.09 -4.71
C GLU A 260 -19.37 4.88 -3.77
N ASP A 261 -18.96 3.69 -4.20
CA ASP A 261 -19.04 2.46 -3.37
C ASP A 261 -18.33 2.65 -2.03
N GLY A 262 -17.10 3.20 -2.03
CA GLY A 262 -16.36 3.46 -0.80
C GLY A 262 -17.06 4.49 0.10
N ALA A 263 -17.54 5.58 -0.45
CA ALA A 263 -18.28 6.60 0.30
C ALA A 263 -19.62 6.06 0.84
N PHE A 264 -20.31 5.21 0.05
CA PHE A 264 -21.54 4.56 0.47
C PHE A 264 -21.31 3.56 1.62
N ARG A 265 -20.25 2.77 1.57
CA ARG A 265 -19.89 1.83 2.65
C ARG A 265 -19.64 2.57 3.98
N LEU A 266 -19.01 3.73 3.94
CA LEU A 266 -18.82 4.58 5.11
C LEU A 266 -20.16 5.12 5.63
N LEU A 267 -21.03 5.62 4.74
CA LEU A 267 -22.36 6.10 5.09
C LEU A 267 -23.25 4.96 5.65
N ASP A 268 -23.21 3.77 5.07
CA ASP A 268 -23.93 2.60 5.55
C ASP A 268 -23.42 2.14 6.94
N THR A 269 -22.10 2.26 7.15
CA THR A 269 -21.50 1.96 8.45
C THR A 269 -22.07 2.87 9.54
N ILE A 270 -22.04 4.20 9.35
CA ILE A 270 -22.51 5.14 10.38
C ILE A 270 -24.02 5.00 10.63
N ARG A 271 -24.81 4.67 9.60
CA ARG A 271 -26.25 4.37 9.75
C ARG A 271 -26.53 3.13 10.61
N SER A 272 -25.58 2.21 10.69
CA SER A 272 -25.72 1.00 11.49
C SER A 272 -25.29 1.17 12.97
N VAL A 273 -24.66 2.31 13.30
CA VAL A 273 -24.21 2.61 14.67
C VAL A 273 -25.44 2.80 15.60
N PRO A 274 -25.53 2.08 16.73
CA PRO A 274 -26.64 2.24 17.68
C PRO A 274 -26.68 3.67 18.23
N ASN A 275 -27.88 4.25 18.35
CA ASN A 275 -28.12 5.55 18.97
C ASN A 275 -27.27 6.72 18.37
N ILE A 276 -26.87 6.60 17.11
CA ILE A 276 -26.15 7.67 16.42
C ILE A 276 -26.96 8.96 16.39
N SER A 277 -26.30 10.09 16.56
CA SER A 277 -26.98 11.40 16.56
C SER A 277 -27.50 11.76 15.16
N THR A 278 -28.64 12.46 15.10
CA THR A 278 -29.16 13.01 13.84
C THR A 278 -28.16 13.96 13.19
N ASN A 279 -27.38 14.70 13.98
CA ASN A 279 -26.35 15.60 13.47
C ASN A 279 -25.24 14.85 12.73
N ASP A 280 -24.73 13.74 13.30
CA ASP A 280 -23.68 12.94 12.68
C ASP A 280 -24.18 12.25 11.41
N LEU A 281 -25.43 11.75 11.41
CA LEU A 281 -26.06 11.20 10.19
C LEU A 281 -26.22 12.25 9.11
N THR A 282 -26.63 13.47 9.45
CA THR A 282 -26.79 14.57 8.51
C THR A 282 -25.43 14.98 7.93
N LYS A 283 -24.40 15.07 8.79
CA LYS A 283 -23.02 15.37 8.36
C LYS A 283 -22.49 14.30 7.42
N ALA A 284 -22.64 13.01 7.76
CA ALA A 284 -22.22 11.90 6.93
C ALA A 284 -22.92 11.89 5.56
N SER A 285 -24.25 12.11 5.55
CA SER A 285 -25.01 12.20 4.31
C SER A 285 -24.54 13.35 3.42
N LYS A 286 -24.24 14.49 4.03
CA LYS A 286 -23.73 15.65 3.28
C LYS A 286 -22.34 15.41 2.70
N LEU A 287 -21.44 14.76 3.44
CA LEU A 287 -20.12 14.38 2.94
C LEU A 287 -20.24 13.40 1.76
N TYR A 288 -21.09 12.39 1.88
CA TYR A 288 -21.37 11.45 0.78
C TYR A 288 -21.88 12.18 -0.47
N GLU A 289 -22.91 13.04 -0.33
CA GLU A 289 -23.44 13.84 -1.44
C GLU A 289 -22.37 14.70 -2.11
N ASN A 290 -21.51 15.35 -1.32
CA ASN A 290 -20.42 16.18 -1.83
C ASN A 290 -19.41 15.35 -2.61
N ILE A 291 -18.97 14.20 -2.07
CA ILE A 291 -18.05 13.28 -2.73
C ILE A 291 -18.60 12.86 -4.10
N VAL A 292 -19.83 12.32 -4.10
CA VAL A 292 -20.42 11.73 -5.32
C VAL A 292 -20.73 12.79 -6.35
N SER A 293 -21.38 13.90 -5.96
CA SER A 293 -21.73 14.97 -6.91
C SER A 293 -20.48 15.60 -7.55
N THR A 294 -19.43 15.82 -6.75
CA THR A 294 -18.16 16.37 -7.26
C THR A 294 -17.42 15.37 -8.15
N ALA A 295 -17.44 14.09 -7.84
CA ALA A 295 -16.86 13.07 -8.70
C ALA A 295 -17.55 13.04 -10.09
N PHE A 296 -18.87 13.10 -10.13
CA PHE A 296 -19.61 13.21 -11.39
C PHE A 296 -19.34 14.52 -12.13
N GLU A 297 -19.25 15.65 -11.41
CA GLU A 297 -18.92 16.94 -12.02
C GLU A 297 -17.53 16.93 -12.65
N TRP A 298 -16.52 16.44 -11.95
CA TRP A 298 -15.16 16.37 -12.45
C TRP A 298 -15.05 15.49 -13.71
N GLN A 299 -15.78 14.37 -13.72
CA GLN A 299 -15.80 13.50 -14.89
C GLN A 299 -16.47 14.17 -16.10
N ARG A 300 -17.62 14.82 -15.90
CA ARG A 300 -18.38 15.49 -17.01
C ARG A 300 -17.71 16.75 -17.52
N SER A 301 -17.06 17.52 -16.65
CA SER A 301 -16.36 18.75 -17.04
C SER A 301 -15.03 18.51 -17.76
N GLY A 302 -14.53 17.27 -17.78
CA GLY A 302 -13.21 16.95 -18.31
C GLY A 302 -12.04 17.32 -17.36
N LYS A 303 -12.33 17.76 -16.15
CA LYS A 303 -11.29 18.11 -15.15
C LYS A 303 -10.34 16.94 -14.90
N ILE A 304 -10.86 15.70 -14.85
CA ILE A 304 -10.05 14.50 -14.67
C ILE A 304 -9.02 14.33 -15.79
N TYR A 305 -9.42 14.58 -17.04
CA TYR A 305 -8.51 14.51 -18.17
C TYR A 305 -7.36 15.52 -18.05
N GLN A 306 -7.66 16.74 -17.60
CA GLN A 306 -6.63 17.76 -17.33
C GLN A 306 -5.66 17.32 -16.22
N MET A 307 -6.19 16.83 -15.09
CA MET A 307 -5.35 16.33 -13.98
C MET A 307 -4.43 15.17 -14.42
N MET A 308 -4.95 14.22 -15.21
CA MET A 308 -4.16 13.11 -15.76
C MET A 308 -3.09 13.58 -16.75
N GLN A 309 -3.38 14.61 -17.56
CA GLN A 309 -2.40 15.17 -18.49
C GLN A 309 -1.27 15.91 -17.77
N GLU A 310 -1.57 16.70 -16.75
CA GLU A 310 -0.59 17.38 -15.93
C GLU A 310 0.39 16.39 -15.31
N GLN A 311 -0.11 15.27 -14.78
CA GLN A 311 0.74 14.22 -14.24
C GLN A 311 1.58 13.53 -15.33
N ASN A 312 1.00 13.21 -16.46
CA ASN A 312 1.73 12.59 -17.59
C ASN A 312 2.83 13.50 -18.14
N SER A 313 2.66 14.82 -18.11
CA SER A 313 3.72 15.77 -18.50
C SER A 313 4.88 15.74 -17.52
N ILE A 314 4.62 15.55 -16.23
CA ILE A 314 5.64 15.41 -15.18
C ILE A 314 6.37 14.06 -15.29
N LEU A 315 5.65 12.98 -15.64
CA LEU A 315 6.22 11.63 -15.77
C LEU A 315 6.92 11.39 -17.11
N ARG A 316 6.63 12.14 -18.16
CA ARG A 316 7.24 11.96 -19.50
C ARG A 316 8.70 12.37 -19.60
N ILE A 317 9.22 13.16 -18.70
CA ILE A 317 10.58 13.69 -18.77
C ILE A 317 11.68 12.65 -18.42
N PRO A 318 11.52 11.66 -17.51
CA PRO A 318 12.62 10.75 -17.19
C PRO A 318 12.68 9.44 -17.97
N PHE A 319 11.63 9.02 -18.66
CA PHE A 319 11.57 7.66 -19.25
C PHE A 319 11.97 7.58 -20.72
N LEU A 320 11.99 8.68 -21.46
CA LEU A 320 12.30 8.70 -22.88
C LEU A 320 13.71 9.24 -23.22
N GLU A 321 14.44 9.75 -22.25
CA GLU A 321 15.81 10.24 -22.46
C GLU A 321 16.92 9.26 -22.03
N ARG A 322 16.56 8.01 -21.72
CA ARG A 322 17.51 6.94 -21.36
C ARG A 322 17.40 5.71 -22.27
N THR A 323 17.11 5.91 -23.56
CA THR A 323 17.31 4.88 -24.58
C THR A 323 18.59 5.16 -25.35
#